data_dc9210c648ea9c3b1f2de187f4587b2d
#
_entry.id   dc9210c648ea9c3b1f2de187f4587b2d
#
_cell.length_a   1.000
_cell.length_b   1.000
_cell.length_c   1.000
_cell.angle_alpha   90.00
_cell.angle_beta   90.00
_cell.angle_gamma   90.00
#
_symmetry.space_group_name_H-M   'P 1'
#
loop_
_entity.id
_entity.type
_entity.pdbx_description
1 polymer ?
#
loop_
_entity_poly.entity_id
_entity_poly.type
_entity_poly.pdbx_seq_one_letter_code
_entity_poly.pdbx_strand_id
1 'polypeptide(L)'
;MPSEKLLRKYARLAVRAGVHVQKGQMLIISAPVSNPEFVRMCQEEAYQAGAGEVVLDWFDDRAERNDLQYAPLKTLQNVAQWKKDKRRYEQARHCCFLHIDSTIPGVLKGLDPEKLDAVMAARRKAMQPFRDYTMASRGQWSIVAVPNAAWAGKVFPKLEEKQAVEKLWNAIFKTVYLTRDNDPVQEWKQHDRMIAKHCRRLNQYRFQELHFVSELGTDLTVGLPEGHIWGGGDETAKLTKAVFNPNMPTEETFTSPSRSRVNGIVYASKPLNSQGRLIENFWLRFENGRVVDYHAKKEQAALKAILEADANSARLGEVALISYDSPISLMNLLFYDTLFDENASCHLALGASYPDCMKDGASMSDKELMAHDCNVSSVHVDFMFGTRRMKITGVTAAGREVPVFDNGNFVF
;
A
#
# COMPACT_ATOMS: atom_id res chain seq x y z
N MET A 1 8.66 -1.07 -25.85
CA MET A 1 7.91 0.07 -25.24
C MET A 1 6.44 -0.07 -25.61
N PRO A 2 5.51 0.24 -24.69
CA PRO A 2 4.08 0.25 -24.96
C PRO A 2 3.73 1.22 -26.10
N SER A 3 2.60 0.98 -26.75
CA SER A 3 2.08 1.96 -27.72
C SER A 3 1.61 3.24 -26.98
N GLU A 4 1.72 4.39 -27.67
CA GLU A 4 1.22 5.66 -27.15
C GLU A 4 -0.26 5.57 -26.72
N LYS A 5 -1.07 4.81 -27.47
CA LYS A 5 -2.48 4.56 -27.14
C LYS A 5 -2.65 3.94 -25.74
N LEU A 6 -1.81 2.96 -25.36
CA LEU A 6 -1.88 2.33 -24.04
C LEU A 6 -1.41 3.28 -22.93
N LEU A 7 -0.35 4.05 -23.18
CA LEU A 7 0.14 5.04 -22.23
C LEU A 7 -0.90 6.14 -21.97
N ARG A 8 -1.57 6.65 -23.02
CA ARG A 8 -2.66 7.62 -22.88
C ARG A 8 -3.86 7.06 -22.12
N LYS A 9 -4.21 5.78 -22.32
CA LYS A 9 -5.24 5.11 -21.53
C LYS A 9 -4.85 5.02 -20.05
N TYR A 10 -3.58 4.72 -19.77
CA TYR A 10 -3.08 4.65 -18.39
C TYR A 10 -3.06 6.04 -17.73
N ALA A 11 -2.62 7.07 -18.45
CA ALA A 11 -2.71 8.45 -17.98
C ALA A 11 -4.16 8.86 -17.67
N ARG A 12 -5.11 8.50 -18.56
CA ARG A 12 -6.54 8.73 -18.32
C ARG A 12 -7.05 8.01 -17.08
N LEU A 13 -6.61 6.77 -16.85
CA LEU A 13 -6.95 6.02 -15.64
C LEU A 13 -6.43 6.73 -14.38
N ALA A 14 -5.14 7.06 -14.36
CA ALA A 14 -4.50 7.73 -13.22
C ALA A 14 -5.16 9.08 -12.87
N VAL A 15 -5.55 9.85 -13.88
CA VAL A 15 -6.12 11.18 -13.69
C VAL A 15 -7.62 11.15 -13.37
N ARG A 16 -8.41 10.29 -14.05
CA ARG A 16 -9.88 10.29 -13.94
C ARG A 16 -10.46 9.31 -12.94
N ALA A 17 -9.76 8.22 -12.65
CA ALA A 17 -10.16 7.28 -11.61
C ALA A 17 -9.23 7.37 -10.40
N GLY A 18 -7.91 7.40 -10.61
CA GLY A 18 -6.93 7.55 -9.55
C GLY A 18 -7.18 8.81 -8.75
N VAL A 19 -6.54 9.90 -9.11
CA VAL A 19 -6.65 11.16 -8.38
C VAL A 19 -7.99 11.89 -8.58
N HIS A 20 -8.75 11.55 -9.59
CA HIS A 20 -10.07 12.11 -9.95
C HIS A 20 -10.11 13.65 -9.84
N VAL A 21 -9.22 14.33 -10.58
CA VAL A 21 -9.11 15.78 -10.58
C VAL A 21 -10.45 16.45 -10.91
N GLN A 22 -10.82 17.48 -10.15
CA GLN A 22 -12.07 18.20 -10.31
C GLN A 22 -11.87 19.45 -11.17
N LYS A 23 -12.96 19.94 -11.78
CA LYS A 23 -12.93 21.16 -12.60
C LYS A 23 -12.41 22.36 -11.80
N GLY A 24 -11.41 23.04 -12.34
CA GLY A 24 -10.75 24.20 -11.71
C GLY A 24 -9.76 23.84 -10.59
N GLN A 25 -9.64 22.57 -10.22
CA GLN A 25 -8.72 22.11 -9.17
C GLN A 25 -7.26 22.15 -9.65
N MET A 26 -6.34 22.44 -8.75
CA MET A 26 -4.90 22.31 -9.00
C MET A 26 -4.46 20.87 -8.76
N LEU A 27 -3.76 20.28 -9.72
CA LEU A 27 -3.12 18.96 -9.60
C LEU A 27 -1.62 19.10 -9.42
N ILE A 28 -1.07 18.45 -8.41
CA ILE A 28 0.37 18.29 -8.21
C ILE A 28 0.76 16.89 -8.67
N ILE A 29 1.60 16.78 -9.69
CA ILE A 29 2.16 15.50 -10.15
C ILE A 29 3.58 15.39 -9.64
N SER A 30 3.82 14.51 -8.66
CA SER A 30 5.15 14.12 -8.22
C SER A 30 5.62 12.94 -9.08
N ALA A 31 6.73 13.10 -9.81
CA ALA A 31 7.11 12.13 -10.83
C ALA A 31 8.63 11.97 -10.98
N PRO A 32 9.10 10.75 -11.36
CA PRO A 32 10.51 10.51 -11.63
C PRO A 32 10.93 11.18 -12.95
N VAL A 33 12.16 11.68 -13.01
CA VAL A 33 12.72 12.26 -14.25
C VAL A 33 12.89 11.25 -15.38
N SER A 34 12.78 9.95 -15.08
CA SER A 34 13.00 8.87 -16.06
C SER A 34 11.88 8.67 -17.07
N ASN A 35 10.65 9.13 -16.77
CA ASN A 35 9.46 8.87 -17.60
C ASN A 35 8.69 10.15 -17.99
N PRO A 36 9.36 11.17 -18.55
CA PRO A 36 8.75 12.49 -18.79
C PRO A 36 7.59 12.46 -19.80
N GLU A 37 7.60 11.54 -20.77
CA GLU A 37 6.53 11.43 -21.76
C GLU A 37 5.20 11.01 -21.11
N PHE A 38 5.21 10.01 -20.23
CA PHE A 38 4.01 9.60 -19.52
C PHE A 38 3.48 10.72 -18.61
N VAL A 39 4.37 11.44 -17.93
CA VAL A 39 4.00 12.58 -17.08
C VAL A 39 3.31 13.68 -17.87
N ARG A 40 3.80 14.00 -19.09
CA ARG A 40 3.15 14.97 -19.99
C ARG A 40 1.77 14.49 -20.44
N MET A 41 1.61 13.19 -20.70
CA MET A 41 0.28 12.61 -21.00
C MET A 41 -0.69 12.75 -19.83
N CYS A 42 -0.21 12.56 -18.59
CA CYS A 42 -1.03 12.82 -17.38
C CYS A 42 -1.39 14.31 -17.25
N GLN A 43 -0.45 15.21 -17.55
CA GLN A 43 -0.70 16.66 -17.55
C GLN A 43 -1.75 17.07 -18.60
N GLU A 44 -1.61 16.58 -19.83
CA GLU A 44 -2.58 16.81 -20.90
C GLU A 44 -3.99 16.31 -20.51
N GLU A 45 -4.07 15.08 -19.97
CA GLU A 45 -5.33 14.47 -19.55
C GLU A 45 -5.96 15.25 -18.37
N ALA A 46 -5.15 15.79 -17.46
CA ALA A 46 -5.64 16.60 -16.36
C ALA A 46 -6.30 17.90 -16.86
N TYR A 47 -5.70 18.58 -17.81
CA TYR A 47 -6.31 19.76 -18.43
C TYR A 47 -7.60 19.40 -19.21
N GLN A 48 -7.60 18.26 -19.93
CA GLN A 48 -8.81 17.76 -20.60
C GLN A 48 -9.91 17.36 -19.59
N ALA A 49 -9.54 16.95 -18.39
CA ALA A 49 -10.47 16.70 -17.29
C ALA A 49 -10.99 17.99 -16.63
N GLY A 50 -10.37 19.13 -16.94
CA GLY A 50 -10.79 20.44 -16.44
C GLY A 50 -9.94 20.98 -15.28
N ALA A 51 -8.73 20.44 -15.04
CA ALA A 51 -7.80 21.00 -14.08
C ALA A 51 -7.57 22.52 -14.34
N GLY A 52 -7.52 23.30 -13.29
CA GLY A 52 -7.23 24.75 -13.39
C GLY A 52 -5.74 25.03 -13.54
N GLU A 53 -4.92 24.19 -12.93
CA GLU A 53 -3.46 24.27 -12.97
C GLU A 53 -2.85 22.88 -12.75
N VAL A 54 -1.72 22.57 -13.40
CA VAL A 54 -0.96 21.35 -13.16
C VAL A 54 0.50 21.70 -12.86
N VAL A 55 0.96 21.32 -11.68
CA VAL A 55 2.33 21.53 -11.22
C VAL A 55 3.09 20.23 -11.27
N LEU A 56 4.26 20.21 -11.90
CA LEU A 56 5.13 19.04 -11.99
C LEU A 56 6.26 19.15 -10.94
N ASP A 57 6.26 18.21 -10.00
CA ASP A 57 7.32 18.04 -8.98
C ASP A 57 8.19 16.85 -9.38
N TRP A 58 9.33 17.15 -10.00
CA TRP A 58 10.28 16.13 -10.43
C TRP A 58 11.16 15.66 -9.28
N PHE A 59 11.40 14.35 -9.21
CA PHE A 59 12.40 13.76 -8.32
C PHE A 59 13.34 12.81 -9.07
N ASP A 60 14.52 12.60 -8.49
CA ASP A 60 15.54 11.68 -8.99
C ASP A 60 16.17 10.93 -7.80
N ASP A 61 15.94 9.63 -7.70
CA ASP A 61 16.44 8.78 -6.62
C ASP A 61 17.97 8.75 -6.56
N ARG A 62 18.63 8.91 -7.70
CA ARG A 62 20.11 8.95 -7.74
C ARG A 62 20.64 10.27 -7.21
N ALA A 63 19.97 11.39 -7.52
CA ALA A 63 20.28 12.67 -6.94
C ALA A 63 20.03 12.67 -5.43
N GLU A 64 18.89 12.11 -4.99
CA GLU A 64 18.57 11.90 -3.58
C GLU A 64 19.65 11.06 -2.86
N ARG A 65 20.11 9.98 -3.48
CA ARG A 65 21.22 9.18 -2.96
C ARG A 65 22.50 10.01 -2.79
N ASN A 66 22.82 10.87 -3.75
CA ASN A 66 23.99 11.74 -3.66
C ASN A 66 23.88 12.70 -2.47
N ASP A 67 22.69 13.30 -2.26
CA ASP A 67 22.45 14.15 -1.10
C ASP A 67 22.66 13.38 0.21
N LEU A 68 22.07 12.17 0.31
CA LEU A 68 22.22 11.32 1.50
C LEU A 68 23.66 10.88 1.74
N GLN A 69 24.44 10.69 0.69
CA GLN A 69 25.84 10.28 0.78
C GLN A 69 26.78 11.45 1.18
N TYR A 70 26.63 12.58 0.52
CA TYR A 70 27.64 13.65 0.58
C TYR A 70 27.26 14.85 1.46
N ALA A 71 25.97 15.16 1.58
CA ALA A 71 25.57 16.31 2.36
C ALA A 71 25.72 16.06 3.88
N PRO A 72 26.06 17.08 4.68
CA PRO A 72 26.14 16.95 6.14
C PRO A 72 24.79 16.56 6.76
N LEU A 73 24.81 15.69 7.78
CA LEU A 73 23.60 15.23 8.48
C LEU A 73 22.74 16.42 8.96
N LYS A 74 23.36 17.41 9.60
CA LYS A 74 22.65 18.61 10.10
C LYS A 74 21.88 19.34 8.99
N THR A 75 22.44 19.40 7.79
CA THR A 75 21.78 20.02 6.62
C THR A 75 20.57 19.20 6.19
N LEU A 76 20.72 17.88 6.11
CA LEU A 76 19.65 16.96 5.67
C LEU A 76 18.49 16.88 6.67
N GLN A 77 18.77 17.00 7.96
CA GLN A 77 17.76 17.02 9.01
C GLN A 77 16.97 18.33 9.07
N ASN A 78 17.54 19.41 8.54
CA ASN A 78 16.89 20.72 8.50
C ASN A 78 16.01 20.86 7.26
N VAL A 79 14.78 20.39 7.33
CA VAL A 79 13.83 20.58 6.23
C VAL A 79 13.50 22.06 6.06
N ALA A 80 13.90 22.62 4.93
CA ALA A 80 13.76 24.04 4.62
C ALA A 80 12.30 24.52 4.74
N GLN A 81 12.13 25.73 5.28
CA GLN A 81 10.79 26.28 5.56
C GLN A 81 9.92 26.37 4.30
N TRP A 82 10.51 26.78 3.16
CA TRP A 82 9.76 26.88 1.90
C TRP A 82 9.14 25.56 1.43
N LYS A 83 9.75 24.39 1.76
CA LYS A 83 9.17 23.08 1.44
C LYS A 83 7.89 22.83 2.26
N LYS A 84 7.88 23.23 3.52
CA LYS A 84 6.71 23.15 4.40
C LYS A 84 5.63 24.14 3.97
N ASP A 85 6.01 25.36 3.60
CA ASP A 85 5.09 26.40 3.16
C ASP A 85 4.42 26.03 1.82
N LYS A 86 5.17 25.42 0.90
CA LYS A 86 4.62 24.85 -0.33
C LYS A 86 3.49 23.86 -0.02
N ARG A 87 3.71 22.87 0.88
CA ARG A 87 2.67 21.90 1.27
C ARG A 87 1.47 22.55 1.94
N ARG A 88 1.68 23.58 2.77
CA ARG A 88 0.57 24.37 3.37
C ARG A 88 -0.24 25.10 2.31
N TYR A 89 0.43 25.74 1.35
CA TYR A 89 -0.23 26.40 0.22
C TYR A 89 -1.09 25.44 -0.59
N GLU A 90 -0.54 24.26 -0.94
CA GLU A 90 -1.23 23.21 -1.70
C GLU A 90 -2.46 22.70 -0.95
N GLN A 91 -2.36 22.46 0.36
CA GLN A 91 -3.47 22.05 1.22
C GLN A 91 -4.56 23.12 1.31
N ALA A 92 -4.16 24.39 1.49
CA ALA A 92 -5.11 25.50 1.57
C ALA A 92 -5.90 25.73 0.27
N ARG A 93 -5.33 25.35 -0.87
CA ARG A 93 -5.99 25.39 -2.18
C ARG A 93 -6.74 24.11 -2.54
N HIS A 94 -6.81 23.15 -1.62
CA HIS A 94 -7.45 21.85 -1.83
C HIS A 94 -6.92 21.14 -3.08
N CYS A 95 -5.59 21.21 -3.30
CA CYS A 95 -4.95 20.52 -4.41
C CYS A 95 -5.16 19.02 -4.30
N CYS A 96 -5.19 18.34 -5.45
CA CYS A 96 -5.08 16.89 -5.50
C CYS A 96 -3.65 16.48 -5.89
N PHE A 97 -3.25 15.27 -5.50
CA PHE A 97 -1.86 14.81 -5.59
C PHE A 97 -1.77 13.48 -6.35
N LEU A 98 -1.08 13.46 -7.47
CA LEU A 98 -0.73 12.24 -8.20
C LEU A 98 0.75 11.95 -8.00
N HIS A 99 1.07 10.85 -7.37
CA HIS A 99 2.43 10.34 -7.27
C HIS A 99 2.64 9.25 -8.34
N ILE A 100 3.64 9.44 -9.17
CA ILE A 100 4.06 8.45 -10.16
C ILE A 100 5.32 7.80 -9.63
N ASP A 101 5.18 6.58 -9.10
CA ASP A 101 6.30 5.83 -8.56
C ASP A 101 7.13 5.17 -9.67
N SER A 102 8.43 5.10 -9.44
CA SER A 102 9.38 4.40 -10.31
C SER A 102 10.58 3.97 -9.48
N THR A 103 10.32 3.13 -8.51
CA THR A 103 11.30 2.65 -7.52
C THR A 103 12.57 2.10 -8.19
N ILE A 104 13.74 2.51 -7.68
CA ILE A 104 15.04 1.89 -8.02
C ILE A 104 15.43 0.95 -6.87
N PRO A 105 15.21 -0.38 -6.99
CA PRO A 105 15.47 -1.31 -5.91
C PRO A 105 16.92 -1.27 -5.46
N GLY A 106 17.13 -1.03 -4.15
CA GLY A 106 18.46 -1.01 -3.55
C GLY A 106 19.27 0.27 -3.82
N VAL A 107 18.66 1.35 -4.32
CA VAL A 107 19.33 2.63 -4.56
C VAL A 107 20.05 3.17 -3.31
N LEU A 108 19.51 2.92 -2.12
CA LEU A 108 20.10 3.35 -0.84
C LEU A 108 21.11 2.35 -0.24
N LYS A 109 21.37 1.23 -0.91
CA LYS A 109 22.32 0.20 -0.42
C LYS A 109 23.72 0.80 -0.26
N GLY A 110 24.34 0.51 0.91
CA GLY A 110 25.71 0.96 1.22
C GLY A 110 25.82 2.39 1.76
N LEU A 111 24.69 3.08 1.98
CA LEU A 111 24.66 4.30 2.78
C LEU A 111 24.75 3.97 4.27
N ASP A 112 25.19 4.94 5.07
CA ASP A 112 25.20 4.85 6.53
C ASP A 112 23.78 4.73 7.08
N PRO A 113 23.41 3.61 7.73
CA PRO A 113 22.05 3.39 8.22
C PRO A 113 21.63 4.41 9.29
N GLU A 114 22.52 4.80 10.20
CA GLU A 114 22.20 5.74 11.27
C GLU A 114 21.89 7.13 10.71
N LYS A 115 22.70 7.57 9.72
CA LYS A 115 22.45 8.81 8.99
C LYS A 115 21.12 8.78 8.25
N LEU A 116 20.83 7.66 7.57
CA LEU A 116 19.59 7.46 6.81
C LEU A 116 18.37 7.56 7.73
N ASP A 117 18.38 6.80 8.83
CA ASP A 117 17.28 6.79 9.81
C ASP A 117 17.04 8.17 10.43
N ALA A 118 18.12 8.88 10.79
CA ALA A 118 18.02 10.22 11.36
C ALA A 118 17.42 11.23 10.37
N VAL A 119 17.79 11.15 9.09
CA VAL A 119 17.24 12.02 8.03
C VAL A 119 15.77 11.70 7.77
N MET A 120 15.42 10.41 7.64
CA MET A 120 14.04 9.99 7.41
C MET A 120 13.12 10.35 8.58
N ALA A 121 13.58 10.22 9.82
CA ALA A 121 12.84 10.66 11.01
C ALA A 121 12.58 12.18 11.00
N ALA A 122 13.60 12.99 10.67
CA ALA A 122 13.45 14.44 10.59
C ALA A 122 12.47 14.88 9.50
N ARG A 123 12.54 14.25 8.32
CA ARG A 123 11.63 14.51 7.20
C ARG A 123 10.20 14.09 7.53
N ARG A 124 9.99 12.91 8.13
CA ARG A 124 8.67 12.46 8.60
C ARG A 124 8.04 13.47 9.56
N LYS A 125 8.81 13.91 10.57
CA LYS A 125 8.36 14.92 11.54
C LYS A 125 7.99 16.24 10.86
N ALA A 126 8.81 16.72 9.93
CA ALA A 126 8.60 17.99 9.24
C ALA A 126 7.36 17.97 8.32
N MET A 127 7.05 16.81 7.71
CA MET A 127 5.94 16.61 6.78
C MET A 127 4.71 15.98 7.44
N GLN A 128 4.71 15.75 8.76
CA GLN A 128 3.59 15.17 9.49
C GLN A 128 2.24 15.84 9.17
N PRO A 129 2.11 17.20 9.16
CA PRO A 129 0.82 17.83 8.85
C PRO A 129 0.30 17.52 7.44
N PHE A 130 1.19 17.30 6.47
CA PHE A 130 0.82 16.89 5.12
C PHE A 130 0.37 15.42 5.10
N ARG A 131 1.12 14.56 5.80
CA ARG A 131 0.75 13.16 5.95
C ARG A 131 -0.62 13.00 6.63
N ASP A 132 -0.87 13.72 7.71
CA ASP A 132 -2.17 13.70 8.40
C ASP A 132 -3.31 14.17 7.47
N TYR A 133 -3.03 15.13 6.59
CA TYR A 133 -4.00 15.61 5.60
C TYR A 133 -4.36 14.51 4.58
N THR A 134 -3.38 13.81 4.03
CA THR A 134 -3.58 12.74 3.04
C THR A 134 -4.20 11.50 3.70
N MET A 135 -3.66 11.03 4.81
CA MET A 135 -4.16 9.84 5.53
C MET A 135 -5.58 10.02 6.07
N ALA A 136 -5.99 11.24 6.39
CA ALA A 136 -7.38 11.54 6.75
C ALA A 136 -8.29 11.78 5.53
N SER A 137 -7.84 11.48 4.31
CA SER A 137 -8.57 11.70 3.05
C SER A 137 -9.22 13.09 2.95
N ARG A 138 -8.52 14.13 3.44
CA ARG A 138 -9.05 15.50 3.38
C ARG A 138 -9.07 16.03 1.95
N GLY A 139 -8.04 15.70 1.13
CA GLY A 139 -7.98 15.93 -0.31
C GLY A 139 -7.68 14.63 -1.06
N GLN A 140 -7.88 14.62 -2.38
CA GLN A 140 -7.59 13.47 -3.21
C GLN A 140 -6.08 13.26 -3.35
N TRP A 141 -5.66 12.02 -3.36
CA TRP A 141 -4.32 11.61 -3.72
C TRP A 141 -4.35 10.23 -4.40
N SER A 142 -3.36 9.94 -5.23
CA SER A 142 -3.26 8.63 -5.88
C SER A 142 -1.80 8.29 -6.17
N ILE A 143 -1.47 7.01 -6.07
CA ILE A 143 -0.19 6.47 -6.48
C ILE A 143 -0.41 5.57 -7.68
N VAL A 144 0.38 5.76 -8.73
CA VAL A 144 0.50 4.87 -9.89
C VAL A 144 1.97 4.60 -10.14
N ALA A 145 2.32 3.54 -10.85
CA ALA A 145 3.72 3.23 -11.10
C ALA A 145 4.09 3.20 -12.58
N VAL A 146 5.34 3.51 -12.88
CA VAL A 146 5.95 3.37 -14.20
C VAL A 146 7.30 2.66 -14.09
N PRO A 147 7.65 1.76 -15.01
CA PRO A 147 8.91 1.03 -14.92
C PRO A 147 10.11 1.91 -15.29
N ASN A 148 11.24 1.60 -14.66
CA ASN A 148 12.56 1.99 -15.11
C ASN A 148 13.43 0.75 -15.38
N ALA A 149 14.58 0.94 -16.00
CA ALA A 149 15.48 -0.16 -16.37
C ALA A 149 16.00 -0.96 -15.15
N ALA A 150 16.32 -0.27 -14.05
CA ALA A 150 16.85 -0.90 -12.84
C ALA A 150 15.78 -1.78 -12.15
N TRP A 151 14.56 -1.27 -12.03
CA TRP A 151 13.42 -2.03 -11.49
C TRP A 151 13.09 -3.22 -12.38
N ALA A 152 12.96 -3.00 -13.69
CA ALA A 152 12.66 -4.07 -14.65
C ALA A 152 13.72 -5.18 -14.63
N GLY A 153 15.00 -4.82 -14.58
CA GLY A 153 16.12 -5.79 -14.47
C GLY A 153 16.11 -6.56 -13.16
N LYS A 154 15.60 -5.97 -12.07
CA LYS A 154 15.44 -6.68 -10.79
C LYS A 154 14.29 -7.69 -10.84
N VAL A 155 13.16 -7.31 -11.43
CA VAL A 155 11.98 -8.20 -11.58
C VAL A 155 12.23 -9.30 -12.61
N PHE A 156 12.91 -8.99 -13.70
CA PHE A 156 13.19 -9.91 -14.81
C PHE A 156 14.70 -10.05 -15.11
N PRO A 157 15.50 -10.61 -14.18
CA PRO A 157 16.96 -10.58 -14.25
C PRO A 157 17.57 -11.42 -15.41
N LYS A 158 16.76 -12.22 -16.10
CA LYS A 158 17.18 -13.07 -17.23
C LYS A 158 16.89 -12.44 -18.59
N LEU A 159 16.29 -11.27 -18.63
CA LEU A 159 15.91 -10.59 -19.87
C LEU A 159 16.86 -9.43 -20.16
N GLU A 160 17.04 -9.13 -21.43
CA GLU A 160 17.65 -7.88 -21.88
C GLU A 160 16.84 -6.67 -21.40
N GLU A 161 17.51 -5.56 -21.08
CA GLU A 161 16.91 -4.35 -20.48
C GLU A 161 15.62 -3.92 -21.16
N LYS A 162 15.66 -3.78 -22.50
CA LYS A 162 14.48 -3.35 -23.28
C LYS A 162 13.30 -4.31 -23.15
N GLN A 163 13.57 -5.62 -23.14
CA GLN A 163 12.56 -6.67 -22.98
C GLN A 163 12.02 -6.68 -21.55
N ALA A 164 12.89 -6.52 -20.55
CA ALA A 164 12.49 -6.45 -19.15
C ALA A 164 11.56 -5.25 -18.89
N VAL A 165 11.90 -4.06 -19.38
CA VAL A 165 11.06 -2.85 -19.26
C VAL A 165 9.70 -3.04 -19.94
N GLU A 166 9.66 -3.60 -21.15
CA GLU A 166 8.41 -3.87 -21.83
C GLU A 166 7.56 -4.90 -21.11
N LYS A 167 8.17 -5.93 -20.54
CA LYS A 167 7.47 -6.94 -19.76
C LYS A 167 6.92 -6.38 -18.45
N LEU A 168 7.65 -5.46 -17.79
CA LEU A 168 7.18 -4.79 -16.59
C LEU A 168 6.02 -3.83 -16.89
N TRP A 169 6.06 -3.08 -18.00
CA TRP A 169 4.90 -2.31 -18.46
C TRP A 169 3.66 -3.18 -18.63
N ASN A 170 3.81 -4.33 -19.31
CA ASN A 170 2.69 -5.25 -19.51
C ASN A 170 2.16 -5.83 -18.20
N ALA A 171 3.05 -6.06 -17.21
CA ALA A 171 2.64 -6.47 -15.87
C ALA A 171 1.84 -5.36 -15.17
N ILE A 172 2.35 -4.13 -15.15
CA ILE A 172 1.66 -2.96 -14.57
C ILE A 172 0.28 -2.76 -15.21
N PHE A 173 0.16 -2.82 -16.53
CA PHE A 173 -1.14 -2.69 -17.19
C PHE A 173 -2.15 -3.77 -16.77
N LYS A 174 -1.68 -5.01 -16.57
CA LYS A 174 -2.55 -6.09 -16.07
C LYS A 174 -3.06 -5.82 -14.67
N THR A 175 -2.22 -5.28 -13.79
CA THR A 175 -2.62 -4.99 -12.40
C THR A 175 -3.70 -3.92 -12.30
N VAL A 176 -3.80 -3.06 -13.29
CA VAL A 176 -4.82 -2.00 -13.35
C VAL A 176 -5.92 -2.30 -14.38
N TYR A 177 -6.09 -3.58 -14.76
CA TYR A 177 -7.12 -4.05 -15.70
C TYR A 177 -7.12 -3.33 -17.04
N LEU A 178 -5.96 -2.80 -17.48
CA LEU A 178 -5.84 -2.06 -18.72
C LEU A 178 -5.49 -3.00 -19.87
N THR A 179 -6.33 -2.98 -20.91
CA THR A 179 -6.11 -3.72 -22.16
C THR A 179 -6.15 -2.78 -23.35
N ARG A 180 -5.82 -3.30 -24.53
CA ARG A 180 -5.82 -2.51 -25.78
C ARG A 180 -7.21 -1.95 -26.11
N ASP A 181 -8.27 -2.69 -25.80
CA ASP A 181 -9.61 -2.46 -26.36
C ASP A 181 -10.66 -2.02 -25.32
N ASN A 182 -10.38 -2.15 -23.99
CA ASN A 182 -11.33 -1.72 -22.96
C ASN A 182 -11.27 -0.21 -22.66
N ASP A 183 -12.25 0.30 -21.92
CA ASP A 183 -12.17 1.60 -21.24
C ASP A 183 -11.66 1.38 -19.80
N PRO A 184 -10.41 1.76 -19.49
CA PRO A 184 -9.81 1.45 -18.21
C PRO A 184 -10.52 2.12 -17.03
N VAL A 185 -11.15 3.27 -17.23
CA VAL A 185 -11.91 3.97 -16.16
C VAL A 185 -13.20 3.21 -15.83
N GLN A 186 -13.85 2.62 -16.84
CA GLN A 186 -15.06 1.80 -16.58
C GLN A 186 -14.69 0.46 -15.95
N GLU A 187 -13.63 -0.19 -16.40
CA GLU A 187 -13.13 -1.42 -15.79
C GLU A 187 -12.77 -1.20 -14.31
N TRP A 188 -12.06 -0.11 -14.01
CA TRP A 188 -11.70 0.20 -12.63
C TRP A 188 -12.92 0.48 -11.76
N LYS A 189 -13.93 1.17 -12.28
CA LYS A 189 -15.20 1.35 -11.55
C LYS A 189 -15.94 0.04 -11.27
N GLN A 190 -15.79 -0.97 -12.13
CA GLN A 190 -16.36 -2.31 -11.86
C GLN A 190 -15.57 -3.00 -10.76
N HIS A 191 -14.25 -2.87 -10.79
CA HIS A 191 -13.36 -3.36 -9.75
C HIS A 191 -13.66 -2.73 -8.38
N ASP A 192 -13.77 -1.40 -8.28
CA ASP A 192 -14.18 -0.71 -7.06
C ASP A 192 -15.52 -1.21 -6.51
N ARG A 193 -16.51 -1.46 -7.39
CA ARG A 193 -17.81 -2.01 -6.99
C ARG A 193 -17.68 -3.41 -6.40
N MET A 194 -16.75 -4.22 -6.90
CA MET A 194 -16.48 -5.57 -6.38
C MET A 194 -15.86 -5.48 -4.98
N ILE A 195 -14.83 -4.68 -4.78
CA ILE A 195 -14.22 -4.44 -3.47
C ILE A 195 -15.27 -3.89 -2.49
N ALA A 196 -16.03 -2.88 -2.89
CA ALA A 196 -17.10 -2.31 -2.08
C ALA A 196 -18.21 -3.34 -1.72
N LYS A 197 -18.47 -4.34 -2.58
CA LYS A 197 -19.37 -5.46 -2.26
C LYS A 197 -18.79 -6.32 -1.15
N HIS A 198 -17.49 -6.66 -1.22
CA HIS A 198 -16.81 -7.43 -0.19
C HIS A 198 -16.81 -6.68 1.15
N CYS A 199 -16.41 -5.40 1.16
CA CYS A 199 -16.46 -4.55 2.35
C CYS A 199 -17.85 -4.50 2.99
N ARG A 200 -18.91 -4.28 2.19
CA ARG A 200 -20.29 -4.25 2.69
C ARG A 200 -20.70 -5.58 3.33
N ARG A 201 -20.34 -6.72 2.71
CA ARG A 201 -20.66 -8.04 3.25
C ARG A 201 -19.96 -8.29 4.58
N LEU A 202 -18.67 -8.02 4.66
CA LEU A 202 -17.89 -8.19 5.88
C LEU A 202 -18.41 -7.27 7.00
N ASN A 203 -18.72 -6.00 6.69
CA ASN A 203 -19.32 -5.05 7.63
C ASN A 203 -20.73 -5.47 8.11
N GLN A 204 -21.52 -6.15 7.28
CA GLN A 204 -22.84 -6.69 7.66
C GLN A 204 -22.73 -7.85 8.66
N TYR A 205 -21.75 -8.75 8.46
CA TYR A 205 -21.56 -9.89 9.35
C TYR A 205 -21.04 -9.51 10.74
N ARG A 206 -20.26 -8.44 10.86
CA ARG A 206 -19.63 -7.97 12.12
C ARG A 206 -18.97 -9.13 12.86
N PHE A 207 -18.08 -9.83 12.17
CA PHE A 207 -17.35 -10.96 12.73
C PHE A 207 -16.61 -10.58 14.00
N GLN A 208 -16.58 -11.46 14.98
CA GLN A 208 -15.75 -11.32 16.19
C GLN A 208 -14.32 -11.76 15.93
N GLU A 209 -14.15 -12.71 15.02
CA GLU A 209 -12.87 -13.25 14.61
C GLU A 209 -12.93 -13.90 13.23
N LEU A 210 -11.76 -14.03 12.63
CA LEU A 210 -11.53 -14.80 11.40
C LEU A 210 -10.57 -15.94 11.71
N HIS A 211 -10.88 -17.15 11.23
CA HIS A 211 -10.03 -18.33 11.30
C HIS A 211 -9.47 -18.63 9.91
N PHE A 212 -8.13 -18.68 9.80
CA PHE A 212 -7.38 -18.89 8.58
C PHE A 212 -6.70 -20.25 8.60
N VAL A 213 -6.90 -21.04 7.55
CA VAL A 213 -6.25 -22.35 7.36
C VAL A 213 -5.67 -22.43 5.96
N SER A 214 -4.43 -22.89 5.83
CA SER A 214 -3.80 -23.12 4.53
C SER A 214 -2.96 -24.40 4.49
N GLU A 215 -2.66 -24.86 3.27
CA GLU A 215 -1.80 -26.02 3.01
C GLU A 215 -0.35 -25.84 3.43
N LEU A 216 0.08 -24.60 3.69
CA LEU A 216 1.43 -24.32 4.22
C LEU A 216 1.56 -24.60 5.71
N GLY A 217 0.45 -24.87 6.39
CA GLY A 217 0.40 -25.11 7.83
C GLY A 217 -0.10 -23.92 8.63
N THR A 218 -0.56 -22.84 7.97
CA THR A 218 -1.25 -21.75 8.67
C THR A 218 -2.51 -22.30 9.35
N ASP A 219 -2.63 -22.02 10.65
CA ASP A 219 -3.79 -22.23 11.49
C ASP A 219 -3.84 -21.08 12.49
N LEU A 220 -4.52 -19.99 12.12
CA LEU A 220 -4.47 -18.72 12.81
C LEU A 220 -5.88 -18.17 13.04
N THR A 221 -6.20 -17.83 14.28
CA THR A 221 -7.39 -17.06 14.62
C THR A 221 -7.03 -15.62 14.88
N VAL A 222 -7.67 -14.71 14.15
CA VAL A 222 -7.49 -13.26 14.26
C VAL A 222 -8.78 -12.65 14.77
N GLY A 223 -8.79 -12.17 16.02
CA GLY A 223 -9.90 -11.42 16.58
C GLY A 223 -10.07 -10.06 15.92
N LEU A 224 -11.30 -9.57 15.88
CA LEU A 224 -11.64 -8.24 15.35
C LEU A 224 -12.19 -7.38 16.50
N PRO A 225 -11.70 -6.14 16.69
CA PRO A 225 -12.19 -5.27 17.75
C PRO A 225 -13.65 -4.88 17.52
N GLU A 226 -14.38 -4.62 18.60
CA GLU A 226 -15.74 -4.09 18.47
C GLU A 226 -15.70 -2.71 17.80
N GLY A 227 -16.53 -2.52 16.77
CA GLY A 227 -16.55 -1.29 15.99
C GLY A 227 -15.54 -1.24 14.84
N HIS A 228 -14.86 -2.37 14.53
CA HIS A 228 -14.03 -2.44 13.33
C HIS A 228 -14.83 -2.17 12.06
N ILE A 229 -14.17 -1.60 11.06
CA ILE A 229 -14.74 -1.28 9.75
C ILE A 229 -13.83 -1.86 8.67
N TRP A 230 -14.41 -2.61 7.74
CA TRP A 230 -13.73 -3.06 6.54
C TRP A 230 -13.76 -1.95 5.48
N GLY A 231 -12.59 -1.59 4.99
CA GLY A 231 -12.36 -0.65 3.90
C GLY A 231 -11.61 -1.30 2.75
N GLY A 232 -11.41 -0.55 1.68
CA GLY A 232 -10.67 -0.94 0.47
C GLY A 232 -11.24 -0.30 -0.80
N GLY A 233 -10.43 -0.24 -1.85
CA GLY A 233 -10.79 0.38 -3.12
C GLY A 233 -10.81 1.90 -3.06
N ASP A 234 -11.93 2.50 -3.47
CA ASP A 234 -12.09 3.94 -3.53
C ASP A 234 -12.31 4.60 -2.16
N GLU A 235 -11.95 5.87 -2.07
CA GLU A 235 -12.19 6.74 -0.92
C GLU A 235 -12.93 8.01 -1.34
N THR A 236 -13.55 8.68 -0.38
CA THR A 236 -14.21 9.97 -0.60
C THR A 236 -13.45 11.09 0.10
N ALA A 237 -12.91 12.03 -0.67
CA ALA A 237 -12.22 13.20 -0.14
C ALA A 237 -13.15 14.07 0.71
N LYS A 238 -12.77 14.36 1.96
CA LYS A 238 -13.63 15.06 2.93
C LYS A 238 -13.95 16.50 2.51
N LEU A 239 -13.02 17.20 1.85
CA LEU A 239 -13.19 18.60 1.43
C LEU A 239 -13.90 18.74 0.09
N THR A 240 -13.51 17.99 -0.92
CA THR A 240 -14.03 18.11 -2.29
C THR A 240 -15.23 17.21 -2.56
N LYS A 241 -15.47 16.19 -1.72
CA LYS A 241 -16.46 15.12 -1.91
C LYS A 241 -16.22 14.26 -3.17
N ALA A 242 -15.07 14.40 -3.79
CA ALA A 242 -14.70 13.58 -4.93
C ALA A 242 -14.32 12.15 -4.46
N VAL A 243 -14.81 11.16 -5.19
CA VAL A 243 -14.39 9.76 -5.03
C VAL A 243 -13.10 9.58 -5.80
N PHE A 244 -12.08 8.98 -5.19
CA PHE A 244 -10.75 8.79 -5.77
C PHE A 244 -10.16 7.45 -5.32
N ASN A 245 -9.14 6.97 -6.02
CA ASN A 245 -8.43 5.74 -5.68
C ASN A 245 -7.03 6.06 -5.18
N PRO A 246 -6.72 5.86 -3.88
CA PRO A 246 -5.40 6.15 -3.32
C PRO A 246 -4.28 5.34 -3.96
N ASN A 247 -4.52 4.06 -4.17
CA ASN A 247 -3.55 3.11 -4.69
C ASN A 247 -4.04 2.47 -6.00
N MET A 248 -3.21 2.49 -7.03
CA MET A 248 -3.47 1.83 -8.29
C MET A 248 -2.22 1.04 -8.73
N PRO A 249 -2.18 -0.28 -8.50
CA PRO A 249 -3.32 -1.15 -8.17
C PRO A 249 -3.71 -1.19 -6.70
N THR A 250 -4.93 -1.69 -6.43
CA THR A 250 -5.37 -2.23 -5.15
C THR A 250 -6.33 -3.40 -5.42
N GLU A 251 -6.25 -4.45 -4.61
CA GLU A 251 -7.08 -5.66 -4.69
C GLU A 251 -7.72 -6.00 -3.34
N GLU A 252 -7.39 -5.23 -2.33
CA GLU A 252 -7.62 -5.55 -0.95
C GLU A 252 -8.95 -5.08 -0.39
N THR A 253 -9.44 -5.87 0.56
CA THR A 253 -10.45 -5.50 1.54
C THR A 253 -9.82 -5.71 2.91
N PHE A 254 -9.60 -4.66 3.67
CA PHE A 254 -8.80 -4.71 4.88
C PHE A 254 -9.49 -4.11 6.10
N THR A 255 -9.00 -4.47 7.29
CA THR A 255 -9.41 -3.89 8.56
C THR A 255 -8.30 -4.00 9.61
N SER A 256 -8.45 -3.27 10.72
CA SER A 256 -7.57 -3.38 11.87
C SER A 256 -7.98 -4.58 12.75
N PRO A 257 -7.08 -5.54 12.99
CA PRO A 257 -7.34 -6.66 13.89
C PRO A 257 -7.25 -6.26 15.35
N SER A 258 -7.77 -7.11 16.24
CA SER A 258 -7.57 -7.03 17.68
C SER A 258 -6.09 -7.18 18.03
N ARG A 259 -5.54 -6.23 18.80
CA ARG A 259 -4.15 -6.31 19.27
C ARG A 259 -3.94 -7.40 20.33
N SER A 260 -5.00 -7.89 20.96
CA SER A 260 -4.94 -8.83 22.10
C SER A 260 -5.45 -10.24 21.75
N ARG A 261 -6.25 -10.42 20.70
CA ARG A 261 -6.93 -11.67 20.39
C ARG A 261 -6.46 -12.29 19.06
N VAL A 262 -5.16 -12.56 18.96
CA VAL A 262 -4.56 -13.32 17.84
C VAL A 262 -3.85 -14.52 18.40
N ASN A 263 -4.22 -15.74 17.93
CA ASN A 263 -3.67 -16.99 18.43
C ASN A 263 -3.46 -17.99 17.28
N GLY A 264 -2.37 -18.75 17.33
CA GLY A 264 -2.04 -19.76 16.32
C GLY A 264 -0.76 -19.46 15.56
N ILE A 265 -0.62 -20.07 14.41
CA ILE A 265 0.59 -19.98 13.56
C ILE A 265 0.25 -19.52 12.15
N VAL A 266 1.07 -18.65 11.60
CA VAL A 266 0.98 -18.20 10.22
C VAL A 266 2.30 -18.44 9.48
N TYR A 267 2.21 -18.99 8.28
CA TYR A 267 3.33 -19.19 7.37
C TYR A 267 3.24 -18.17 6.23
N ALA A 268 4.34 -17.44 6.00
CA ALA A 268 4.43 -16.56 4.85
C ALA A 268 4.43 -17.36 3.54
N SER A 269 3.60 -16.94 2.59
CA SER A 269 3.50 -17.56 1.26
C SER A 269 4.45 -16.95 0.24
N LYS A 270 4.97 -15.76 0.51
CA LYS A 270 5.91 -15.03 -0.35
C LYS A 270 7.07 -14.44 0.47
N PRO A 271 8.22 -14.16 -0.15
CA PRO A 271 9.30 -13.43 0.52
C PRO A 271 8.86 -12.02 0.91
N LEU A 272 9.34 -11.55 2.06
CA LEU A 272 9.16 -10.17 2.53
C LEU A 272 10.44 -9.36 2.22
N ASN A 273 10.29 -8.31 1.43
CA ASN A 273 11.37 -7.35 1.18
C ASN A 273 11.33 -6.24 2.25
N SER A 274 12.24 -6.29 3.19
CA SER A 274 12.37 -5.25 4.23
C SER A 274 13.72 -4.55 4.09
N GLN A 275 13.70 -3.26 3.73
CA GLN A 275 14.90 -2.43 3.56
C GLN A 275 15.98 -3.05 2.64
N GLY A 276 15.54 -3.74 1.58
CA GLY A 276 16.43 -4.43 0.64
C GLY A 276 16.93 -5.80 1.10
N ARG A 277 16.51 -6.28 2.28
CA ARG A 277 16.74 -7.64 2.79
C ARG A 277 15.54 -8.50 2.47
N LEU A 278 15.76 -9.67 1.86
CA LEU A 278 14.70 -10.59 1.48
C LEU A 278 14.55 -11.69 2.53
N ILE A 279 13.56 -11.54 3.40
CA ILE A 279 13.21 -12.53 4.43
C ILE A 279 12.41 -13.65 3.75
N GLU A 280 12.91 -14.87 3.77
CA GLU A 280 12.30 -15.98 3.04
C GLU A 280 11.92 -17.15 3.93
N ASN A 281 10.79 -17.80 3.59
CA ASN A 281 10.32 -19.03 4.24
C ASN A 281 10.24 -18.86 5.77
N PHE A 282 9.44 -17.91 6.20
CA PHE A 282 9.28 -17.59 7.62
C PHE A 282 7.86 -17.88 8.11
N TRP A 283 7.75 -18.05 9.42
CA TRP A 283 6.48 -18.19 10.12
C TRP A 283 6.52 -17.43 11.46
N LEU A 284 5.33 -17.09 11.94
CA LEU A 284 5.11 -16.42 13.23
C LEU A 284 4.07 -17.19 14.03
N ARG A 285 4.32 -17.41 15.31
CA ARG A 285 3.36 -17.98 16.27
C ARG A 285 2.89 -16.91 17.22
N PHE A 286 1.59 -16.75 17.31
CA PHE A 286 0.92 -15.75 18.14
C PHE A 286 0.26 -16.41 19.34
N GLU A 287 0.38 -15.73 20.50
CA GLU A 287 -0.39 -16.00 21.72
C GLU A 287 -0.88 -14.67 22.28
N ASN A 288 -2.20 -14.55 22.49
CA ASN A 288 -2.84 -13.34 23.03
C ASN A 288 -2.41 -12.06 22.30
N GLY A 289 -2.39 -12.13 20.97
CA GLY A 289 -2.08 -11.02 20.08
C GLY A 289 -0.59 -10.70 19.90
N ARG A 290 0.32 -11.41 20.58
CA ARG A 290 1.76 -11.16 20.49
C ARG A 290 2.48 -12.32 19.82
N VAL A 291 3.46 -12.02 18.97
CA VAL A 291 4.40 -13.03 18.47
C VAL A 291 5.25 -13.52 19.63
N VAL A 292 5.17 -14.83 19.90
CA VAL A 292 5.91 -15.51 20.97
C VAL A 292 7.01 -16.41 20.45
N ASP A 293 6.92 -16.80 19.19
CA ASP A 293 7.92 -17.62 18.51
C ASP A 293 7.93 -17.33 17.02
N TYR A 294 9.09 -17.44 16.37
CA TYR A 294 9.24 -17.15 14.95
C TYR A 294 10.49 -17.83 14.37
N HIS A 295 10.46 -18.05 13.08
CA HIS A 295 11.62 -18.56 12.34
C HIS A 295 11.63 -18.00 10.92
N ALA A 296 12.82 -17.76 10.36
CA ALA A 296 13.04 -17.47 8.94
C ALA A 296 14.24 -18.25 8.44
N LYS A 297 14.09 -18.89 7.27
CA LYS A 297 15.20 -19.61 6.64
C LYS A 297 16.32 -18.68 6.18
N LYS A 298 15.96 -17.46 5.75
CA LYS A 298 16.90 -16.38 5.39
C LYS A 298 16.53 -15.10 6.09
N GLU A 299 17.53 -14.31 6.46
CA GLU A 299 17.39 -12.99 7.08
C GLU A 299 16.57 -12.99 8.39
N GLN A 300 16.75 -14.02 9.23
CA GLN A 300 16.09 -14.09 10.54
C GLN A 300 16.41 -12.88 11.43
N ALA A 301 17.60 -12.31 11.31
CA ALA A 301 17.98 -11.10 12.04
C ALA A 301 17.15 -9.88 11.60
N ALA A 302 16.79 -9.80 10.31
CA ALA A 302 15.91 -8.74 9.82
C ALA A 302 14.47 -8.92 10.34
N LEU A 303 13.95 -10.14 10.39
CA LEU A 303 12.65 -10.45 11.00
C LEU A 303 12.64 -10.08 12.50
N LYS A 304 13.70 -10.43 13.22
CA LYS A 304 13.87 -10.06 14.62
C LYS A 304 13.84 -8.54 14.80
N ALA A 305 14.56 -7.78 13.98
CA ALA A 305 14.58 -6.33 14.05
C ALA A 305 13.19 -5.69 13.85
N ILE A 306 12.36 -6.26 12.95
CA ILE A 306 10.96 -5.82 12.78
C ILE A 306 10.17 -6.06 14.08
N LEU A 307 10.27 -7.26 14.66
CA LEU A 307 9.53 -7.64 15.87
C LEU A 307 9.96 -6.87 17.14
N GLU A 308 11.17 -6.36 17.16
CA GLU A 308 11.77 -5.63 18.30
C GLU A 308 11.86 -4.11 18.05
N ALA A 309 11.24 -3.57 16.97
CA ALA A 309 11.34 -2.15 16.64
C ALA A 309 10.73 -1.24 17.73
N ASP A 310 9.64 -1.67 18.37
CA ASP A 310 9.07 -1.05 19.55
C ASP A 310 8.25 -2.06 20.39
N ALA A 311 7.65 -1.62 21.48
CA ALA A 311 6.91 -2.48 22.42
C ALA A 311 5.70 -3.19 21.78
N ASN A 312 5.18 -2.66 20.68
CA ASN A 312 3.96 -3.12 20.01
C ASN A 312 4.21 -3.66 18.58
N SER A 313 5.44 -3.59 18.07
CA SER A 313 5.79 -4.06 16.73
C SER A 313 5.58 -5.56 16.50
N ALA A 314 5.61 -6.37 17.57
CA ALA A 314 5.33 -7.80 17.54
C ALA A 314 3.82 -8.14 17.65
N ARG A 315 2.93 -7.23 17.23
CA ARG A 315 1.49 -7.41 17.19
C ARG A 315 0.97 -7.06 15.80
N LEU A 316 -0.21 -7.57 15.44
CA LEU A 316 -0.83 -7.22 14.17
C LEU A 316 -1.46 -5.82 14.23
N GLY A 317 -1.35 -5.10 13.12
CA GLY A 317 -2.01 -3.83 12.83
C GLY A 317 -3.02 -3.92 11.70
N GLU A 318 -2.86 -4.91 10.80
CA GLU A 318 -3.75 -5.08 9.65
C GLU A 318 -4.03 -6.55 9.36
N VAL A 319 -5.24 -6.80 8.84
CA VAL A 319 -5.63 -8.01 8.15
C VAL A 319 -6.30 -7.64 6.84
N ALA A 320 -5.71 -8.06 5.71
CA ALA A 320 -6.20 -7.80 4.36
C ALA A 320 -6.57 -9.09 3.64
N LEU A 321 -7.73 -9.06 2.98
CA LEU A 321 -8.27 -10.17 2.23
C LEU A 321 -8.23 -9.86 0.74
N ILE A 322 -7.56 -10.72 -0.03
CA ILE A 322 -7.36 -10.59 -1.48
C ILE A 322 -7.64 -11.94 -2.13
N SER A 323 -8.54 -11.97 -3.12
CA SER A 323 -8.79 -13.18 -3.90
C SER A 323 -7.53 -13.66 -4.61
N TYR A 324 -7.27 -14.97 -4.56
CA TYR A 324 -6.16 -15.60 -5.26
C TYR A 324 -6.22 -15.39 -6.79
N ASP A 325 -7.42 -15.25 -7.35
CA ASP A 325 -7.65 -15.02 -8.78
C ASP A 325 -7.41 -13.56 -9.21
N SER A 326 -6.83 -12.71 -8.32
CA SER A 326 -6.43 -11.36 -8.70
C SER A 326 -5.31 -11.35 -9.76
N PRO A 327 -5.26 -10.33 -10.63
CA PRO A 327 -4.21 -10.24 -11.67
C PRO A 327 -2.79 -10.29 -11.10
N ILE A 328 -2.56 -9.67 -9.94
CA ILE A 328 -1.24 -9.63 -9.29
C ILE A 328 -0.87 -11.01 -8.78
N SER A 329 -1.79 -11.68 -8.09
CA SER A 329 -1.59 -13.03 -7.57
C SER A 329 -1.25 -14.03 -8.69
N LEU A 330 -2.04 -14.03 -9.76
CA LEU A 330 -1.88 -14.94 -10.90
C LEU A 330 -0.59 -14.74 -11.69
N MET A 331 0.01 -13.54 -11.66
CA MET A 331 1.32 -13.32 -12.29
C MET A 331 2.46 -14.02 -11.57
N ASN A 332 2.30 -14.33 -10.28
CA ASN A 332 3.32 -14.92 -9.43
C ASN A 332 4.70 -14.25 -9.56
N LEU A 333 4.70 -12.92 -9.60
CA LEU A 333 5.88 -12.08 -9.64
C LEU A 333 6.16 -11.49 -8.26
N LEU A 334 7.42 -11.25 -7.95
CA LEU A 334 7.85 -10.35 -6.90
C LEU A 334 8.26 -9.04 -7.57
N PHE A 335 7.53 -7.96 -7.32
CA PHE A 335 7.78 -6.66 -7.92
C PHE A 335 8.90 -5.89 -7.23
N TYR A 336 9.24 -6.25 -5.98
CA TYR A 336 10.13 -5.48 -5.11
C TYR A 336 9.62 -4.06 -4.86
N ASP A 337 8.31 -3.91 -4.89
CA ASP A 337 7.58 -2.69 -4.67
C ASP A 337 6.34 -3.00 -3.83
N THR A 338 6.16 -2.30 -2.70
CA THR A 338 5.12 -2.60 -1.71
C THR A 338 3.73 -2.48 -2.32
N LEU A 339 3.46 -1.45 -3.13
CA LEU A 339 2.16 -1.23 -3.79
C LEU A 339 1.65 -2.46 -4.56
N PHE A 340 2.57 -3.23 -5.15
CA PHE A 340 2.22 -4.44 -5.90
C PHE A 340 2.30 -5.70 -5.03
N ASP A 341 3.36 -5.82 -4.24
CA ASP A 341 3.67 -7.07 -3.55
C ASP A 341 2.66 -7.36 -2.42
N GLU A 342 2.17 -6.34 -1.70
CA GLU A 342 1.10 -6.47 -0.70
C GLU A 342 -0.21 -6.94 -1.35
N ASN A 343 -0.53 -6.46 -2.56
CA ASN A 343 -1.71 -6.84 -3.31
C ASN A 343 -1.61 -8.21 -4.02
N ALA A 344 -0.52 -8.95 -3.81
CA ALA A 344 -0.31 -10.26 -4.42
C ALA A 344 -1.03 -11.42 -3.72
N SER A 345 -1.50 -11.25 -2.48
CA SER A 345 -2.32 -12.23 -1.74
C SER A 345 -2.88 -11.62 -0.46
N CYS A 346 -3.76 -12.36 0.25
CA CYS A 346 -4.07 -12.01 1.63
C CYS A 346 -2.78 -11.73 2.40
N HIS A 347 -2.75 -10.63 3.15
CA HIS A 347 -1.60 -10.24 3.94
C HIS A 347 -2.00 -9.81 5.35
N LEU A 348 -1.03 -9.79 6.24
CA LEU A 348 -1.10 -9.26 7.59
C LEU A 348 0.00 -8.22 7.73
N ALA A 349 -0.26 -7.15 8.48
CA ALA A 349 0.80 -6.22 8.86
C ALA A 349 1.19 -6.39 10.33
N LEU A 350 2.50 -6.42 10.59
CA LEU A 350 3.05 -6.24 11.91
C LEU A 350 3.13 -4.74 12.23
N GLY A 351 2.66 -4.34 13.42
CA GLY A 351 2.80 -2.96 13.90
C GLY A 351 1.50 -2.16 13.93
N ALA A 352 1.50 -0.95 13.36
CA ALA A 352 0.44 0.03 13.50
C ALA A 352 -0.87 -0.38 12.80
N SER A 353 -2.00 -0.13 13.45
CA SER A 353 -3.33 -0.22 12.84
C SER A 353 -3.68 1.05 12.08
N TYR A 354 -4.64 0.96 11.17
CA TYR A 354 -5.26 2.11 10.50
C TYR A 354 -6.44 2.63 11.35
N PRO A 355 -6.37 3.88 11.84
CA PRO A 355 -7.47 4.46 12.63
C PRO A 355 -8.81 4.47 11.89
N ASP A 356 -8.82 4.69 10.59
CA ASP A 356 -10.04 4.71 9.76
C ASP A 356 -10.74 3.35 9.66
N CYS A 357 -10.05 2.25 10.03
CA CYS A 357 -10.64 0.91 10.18
C CYS A 357 -11.38 0.70 11.51
N MET A 358 -11.52 1.73 12.32
CA MET A 358 -12.30 1.75 13.56
C MET A 358 -13.36 2.86 13.50
N LYS A 359 -14.55 2.57 13.97
CA LYS A 359 -15.61 3.57 14.09
C LYS A 359 -15.12 4.76 14.93
N ASP A 360 -15.21 5.96 14.36
CA ASP A 360 -14.73 7.21 14.95
C ASP A 360 -13.19 7.25 15.21
N GLY A 361 -12.44 6.24 14.77
CA GLY A 361 -11.04 6.06 15.07
C GLY A 361 -10.12 7.18 14.57
N ALA A 362 -10.47 7.82 13.44
CA ALA A 362 -9.71 8.98 12.92
C ALA A 362 -9.68 10.19 13.88
N SER A 363 -10.57 10.25 14.87
CA SER A 363 -10.61 11.29 15.91
C SER A 363 -10.04 10.84 17.25
N MET A 364 -9.67 9.57 17.38
CA MET A 364 -9.13 8.97 18.61
C MET A 364 -7.63 9.27 18.75
N SER A 365 -7.20 9.44 19.99
CA SER A 365 -5.78 9.41 20.35
C SER A 365 -5.23 7.97 20.34
N ASP A 366 -3.92 7.81 20.30
CA ASP A 366 -3.24 6.51 20.40
C ASP A 366 -3.70 5.70 21.63
N LYS A 367 -3.93 6.38 22.76
CA LYS A 367 -4.42 5.75 23.99
C LYS A 367 -5.85 5.23 23.84
N GLU A 368 -6.70 5.97 23.17
CA GLU A 368 -8.09 5.56 22.89
C GLU A 368 -8.13 4.41 21.89
N LEU A 369 -7.33 4.47 20.82
CA LEU A 369 -7.19 3.36 19.88
C LEU A 369 -6.77 2.08 20.58
N MET A 370 -5.76 2.13 21.46
CA MET A 370 -5.34 0.98 22.27
C MET A 370 -6.43 0.49 23.23
N ALA A 371 -7.24 1.38 23.78
CA ALA A 371 -8.38 1.01 24.64
C ALA A 371 -9.50 0.31 23.83
N HIS A 372 -9.61 0.62 22.55
CA HIS A 372 -10.48 -0.08 21.60
C HIS A 372 -9.81 -1.31 20.94
N ASP A 373 -8.73 -1.82 21.52
CA ASP A 373 -8.01 -3.02 21.11
C ASP A 373 -7.36 -2.92 19.71
N CYS A 374 -7.09 -1.69 19.22
CA CYS A 374 -6.29 -1.42 18.03
C CYS A 374 -4.80 -1.28 18.40
N ASN A 375 -3.90 -1.71 17.53
CA ASN A 375 -2.47 -1.63 17.83
C ASN A 375 -1.87 -0.30 17.38
N VAL A 376 -1.03 0.29 18.23
CA VAL A 376 -0.28 1.51 17.91
C VAL A 376 1.20 1.20 17.97
N SER A 377 1.92 1.49 16.90
CA SER A 377 3.34 1.22 16.73
C SER A 377 3.99 2.28 15.82
N SER A 378 5.31 2.35 15.85
CA SER A 378 6.09 3.20 14.93
C SER A 378 6.34 2.57 13.55
N VAL A 379 6.06 1.27 13.43
CA VAL A 379 6.23 0.48 12.20
C VAL A 379 4.92 -0.07 11.69
N HIS A 380 4.86 -0.33 10.38
CA HIS A 380 3.81 -1.08 9.70
C HIS A 380 4.50 -1.89 8.60
N VAL A 381 4.43 -3.21 8.68
CA VAL A 381 5.18 -4.10 7.78
C VAL A 381 4.30 -5.25 7.32
N ASP A 382 3.90 -5.19 6.05
CA ASP A 382 3.02 -6.16 5.41
C ASP A 382 3.78 -7.43 5.02
N PHE A 383 3.17 -8.58 5.26
CA PHE A 383 3.68 -9.86 4.78
C PHE A 383 2.56 -10.74 4.25
N MET A 384 2.80 -11.34 3.10
CA MET A 384 1.84 -12.17 2.37
C MET A 384 1.80 -13.57 2.93
N PHE A 385 0.58 -14.09 3.18
CA PHE A 385 0.34 -15.45 3.68
C PHE A 385 -0.78 -16.18 2.93
N GLY A 386 -1.51 -15.49 2.06
CA GLY A 386 -2.56 -16.07 1.23
C GLY A 386 -2.03 -17.13 0.27
N THR A 387 -2.83 -18.19 0.07
CA THR A 387 -2.53 -19.30 -0.83
C THR A 387 -3.74 -19.68 -1.66
N ARG A 388 -3.53 -20.48 -2.73
CA ARG A 388 -4.60 -20.97 -3.59
C ARG A 388 -5.64 -21.86 -2.86
N ARG A 389 -5.24 -22.52 -1.76
CA ARG A 389 -6.11 -23.44 -1.01
C ARG A 389 -6.53 -22.86 0.34
N MET A 390 -6.26 -21.56 0.57
CA MET A 390 -6.65 -20.94 1.82
C MET A 390 -8.15 -20.97 2.02
N LYS A 391 -8.55 -21.31 3.25
CA LYS A 391 -9.91 -21.18 3.76
C LYS A 391 -9.94 -20.11 4.84
N ILE A 392 -10.98 -19.31 4.83
CA ILE A 392 -11.23 -18.30 5.87
C ILE A 392 -12.67 -18.49 6.34
N THR A 393 -12.84 -18.67 7.63
CA THR A 393 -14.15 -18.77 8.30
C THR A 393 -14.29 -17.58 9.25
N GLY A 394 -15.36 -16.81 9.11
CA GLY A 394 -15.71 -15.75 10.04
C GLY A 394 -16.66 -16.25 11.11
N VAL A 395 -16.44 -15.88 12.37
CA VAL A 395 -17.30 -16.22 13.52
C VAL A 395 -18.03 -14.97 13.98
N THR A 396 -19.35 -15.01 14.00
CA THR A 396 -20.20 -13.91 14.47
C THR A 396 -20.30 -13.87 16.00
N ALA A 397 -20.83 -12.79 16.58
CA ALA A 397 -21.07 -12.68 18.04
C ALA A 397 -21.98 -13.79 18.62
N ALA A 398 -22.84 -14.38 17.79
CA ALA A 398 -23.70 -15.50 18.16
C ALA A 398 -23.00 -16.87 18.03
N GLY A 399 -21.70 -16.90 17.74
CA GLY A 399 -20.93 -18.14 17.53
C GLY A 399 -21.23 -18.84 16.20
N ARG A 400 -21.92 -18.19 15.26
CA ARG A 400 -22.20 -18.76 13.95
C ARG A 400 -20.98 -18.64 13.06
N GLU A 401 -20.53 -19.75 12.50
CA GLU A 401 -19.49 -19.83 11.49
C GLU A 401 -20.06 -19.51 10.09
N VAL A 402 -19.34 -18.68 9.34
CA VAL A 402 -19.70 -18.26 7.99
C VAL A 402 -18.45 -18.38 7.11
N PRO A 403 -18.50 -19.15 6.01
CA PRO A 403 -17.40 -19.18 5.06
C PRO A 403 -17.20 -17.80 4.43
N VAL A 404 -15.96 -17.31 4.46
CA VAL A 404 -15.52 -16.06 3.81
C VAL A 404 -14.70 -16.37 2.57
N PHE A 405 -13.76 -17.33 2.69
CA PHE A 405 -12.96 -17.85 1.58
C PHE A 405 -13.06 -19.35 1.47
N ASP A 406 -13.11 -19.83 0.24
CA ASP A 406 -12.81 -21.22 -0.11
C ASP A 406 -11.89 -21.22 -1.34
N ASN A 407 -10.90 -22.14 -1.34
CA ASN A 407 -9.90 -22.20 -2.41
C ASN A 407 -9.28 -20.83 -2.75
N GLY A 408 -8.96 -20.06 -1.73
CA GLY A 408 -8.24 -18.78 -1.85
C GLY A 408 -9.08 -17.60 -2.36
N ASN A 409 -10.40 -17.76 -2.52
CA ASN A 409 -11.27 -16.73 -3.10
C ASN A 409 -12.49 -16.45 -2.23
N PHE A 410 -13.02 -15.23 -2.29
CA PHE A 410 -14.29 -14.89 -1.66
C PHE A 410 -15.42 -15.81 -2.18
N VAL A 411 -16.31 -16.21 -1.27
CA VAL A 411 -17.46 -17.08 -1.58
C VAL A 411 -18.81 -16.32 -1.67
N PHE A 412 -18.79 -14.96 -1.64
CA PHE A 412 -19.99 -14.12 -1.72
C PHE A 412 -19.87 -12.87 -2.59
#